data_1d7a7709957fc07392a52cb2920a8fec
#
_entry.id   1d7a7709957fc07392a52cb2920a8fec
#
_cell.length_a   1.000
_cell.length_b   1.000
_cell.length_c   1.000
_cell.angle_alpha   90.00
_cell.angle_beta   90.00
_cell.angle_gamma   90.00
#
_symmetry.space_group_name_H-M   'P 1'
#
loop_
_entity.id
_entity.type
_entity.pdbx_description
1 polymer ?
#
loop_
_entity_poly.entity_id
_entity_poly.type
_entity_poly.pdbx_seq_one_letter_code
_entity_poly.pdbx_strand_id
1 'polypeptide(L)'
;MKYKVFNVEFDGIDKSGKDSIMHQIFAVAPNKYIPKARGLLSQLAYADLYKRDVDYQVTEGYIENTLFVLLTVDEDDWNVRCKLTGEHEKNKSRSDMEAAVVYDTNSEVFNKAYNTLLDKYRDKYEDHFMTFNTSKQTPYQIITQVVSRLEELNKDE
;
A
#
# COMPACT_ATOMS: atom_id res chain seq x y z
N MET A 1 15.48 21.19 -8.59
CA MET A 1 14.12 21.31 -8.05
C MET A 1 13.94 20.35 -6.88
N LYS A 2 13.40 20.85 -5.80
CA LYS A 2 13.15 20.04 -4.60
C LYS A 2 11.69 19.59 -4.60
N TYR A 3 11.46 18.28 -4.56
CA TYR A 3 10.11 17.75 -4.53
C TYR A 3 9.50 17.91 -3.14
N LYS A 4 8.24 18.38 -3.09
CA LYS A 4 7.47 18.47 -1.86
C LYS A 4 6.96 17.11 -1.42
N VAL A 5 6.44 16.31 -2.37
CA VAL A 5 6.01 14.94 -2.16
C VAL A 5 7.09 14.03 -2.73
N PHE A 6 7.86 13.42 -1.85
CA PHE A 6 8.99 12.58 -2.24
C PHE A 6 8.92 11.16 -1.67
N ASN A 7 8.19 10.95 -0.59
CA ASN A 7 7.98 9.61 -0.02
C ASN A 7 6.80 8.94 -0.71
N VAL A 8 6.98 7.69 -1.12
CA VAL A 8 5.91 6.89 -1.71
C VAL A 8 5.81 5.60 -0.90
N GLU A 9 4.71 5.41 -0.19
CA GLU A 9 4.50 4.24 0.63
C GLU A 9 3.52 3.29 -0.05
N PHE A 10 3.99 2.06 -0.29
CA PHE A 10 3.20 0.97 -0.86
C PHE A 10 2.82 0.02 0.25
N ASP A 11 1.54 -0.03 0.58
CA ASP A 11 0.99 -0.86 1.64
C ASP A 11 -0.05 -1.81 1.07
N GLY A 12 -0.31 -2.88 1.76
CA GLY A 12 -1.27 -3.90 1.38
C GLY A 12 -0.93 -5.22 2.06
N ILE A 13 -1.83 -6.18 1.96
CA ILE A 13 -1.62 -7.51 2.53
C ILE A 13 -0.42 -8.19 1.86
N ASP A 14 0.12 -9.23 2.49
CA ASP A 14 1.15 -10.04 1.86
C ASP A 14 0.65 -10.56 0.51
N LYS A 15 1.55 -10.63 -0.46
CA LYS A 15 1.24 -11.05 -1.84
C LYS A 15 0.34 -10.09 -2.61
N SER A 16 0.20 -8.84 -2.16
CA SER A 16 -0.50 -7.80 -2.93
C SER A 16 0.32 -7.23 -4.07
N GLY A 17 1.65 -7.49 -4.10
CA GLY A 17 2.52 -7.02 -5.16
C GLY A 17 3.34 -5.78 -4.83
N LYS A 18 3.43 -5.41 -3.55
CA LYS A 18 4.12 -4.21 -3.08
C LYS A 18 5.56 -4.12 -3.58
N ASP A 19 6.33 -5.20 -3.38
CA ASP A 19 7.75 -5.18 -3.68
C ASP A 19 8.01 -5.06 -5.19
N SER A 20 7.24 -5.76 -6.00
CA SER A 20 7.36 -5.70 -7.47
C SER A 20 7.08 -4.29 -7.99
N ILE A 21 6.06 -3.63 -7.45
CA ILE A 21 5.70 -2.29 -7.88
C ILE A 21 6.69 -1.26 -7.34
N MET A 22 7.11 -1.41 -6.09
CA MET A 22 8.10 -0.53 -5.49
C MET A 22 9.40 -0.49 -6.29
N HIS A 23 9.87 -1.65 -6.74
CA HIS A 23 11.10 -1.72 -7.53
C HIS A 23 10.97 -1.03 -8.89
N GLN A 24 9.79 -1.00 -9.47
CA GLN A 24 9.57 -0.37 -10.78
C GLN A 24 9.73 1.14 -10.75
N ILE A 25 9.53 1.78 -9.61
CA ILE A 25 9.67 3.23 -9.50
C ILE A 25 11.13 3.67 -9.73
N PHE A 26 12.09 2.83 -9.35
CA PHE A 26 13.50 3.10 -9.60
C PHE A 26 13.84 3.07 -11.09
N ALA A 27 13.16 2.22 -11.87
CA ALA A 27 13.38 2.13 -13.31
C ALA A 27 12.75 3.32 -14.05
N VAL A 28 11.61 3.80 -13.57
CA VAL A 28 10.84 4.88 -14.25
C VAL A 28 11.29 6.28 -13.81
N ALA A 29 11.60 6.44 -12.53
CA ALA A 29 11.96 7.74 -11.96
C ALA A 29 13.11 7.60 -10.96
N PRO A 30 14.32 7.26 -11.44
CA PRO A 30 15.46 7.05 -10.55
C PRO A 30 15.85 8.33 -9.83
N ASN A 31 16.18 8.20 -8.55
CA ASN A 31 16.67 9.28 -7.68
C ASN A 31 15.71 10.46 -7.45
N LYS A 32 14.43 10.30 -7.81
CA LYS A 32 13.43 11.36 -7.58
C LYS A 32 12.63 11.12 -6.31
N TYR A 33 12.32 9.87 -6.00
CA TYR A 33 11.41 9.52 -4.92
C TYR A 33 12.02 8.47 -4.01
N ILE A 34 11.52 8.42 -2.77
CA ILE A 34 11.91 7.42 -1.78
C ILE A 34 10.76 6.43 -1.63
N PRO A 35 10.78 5.30 -2.34
CA PRO A 35 9.75 4.29 -2.19
C PRO A 35 9.96 3.45 -0.94
N LYS A 36 8.88 3.06 -0.30
CA LYS A 36 8.90 2.24 0.89
C LYS A 36 7.76 1.23 0.83
N ALA A 37 8.05 -0.03 1.09
CA ALA A 37 7.03 -1.04 1.33
C ALA A 37 6.76 -1.10 2.83
N ARG A 38 5.51 -1.27 3.22
CA ARG A 38 5.07 -1.36 4.62
C ARG A 38 5.30 -0.07 5.39
N GLY A 39 4.61 0.98 4.96
CA GLY A 39 4.65 2.28 5.62
C GLY A 39 3.62 2.44 6.73
N LEU A 40 3.06 3.63 6.83
CA LEU A 40 2.12 3.99 7.89
C LEU A 40 0.85 3.12 7.90
N LEU A 41 0.28 2.85 6.73
CA LEU A 41 -0.94 2.03 6.67
C LEU A 41 -0.71 0.62 7.21
N SER A 42 0.44 0.04 6.94
CA SER A 42 0.81 -1.28 7.48
C SER A 42 0.92 -1.22 9.00
N GLN A 43 1.51 -0.17 9.54
CA GLN A 43 1.63 -0.01 10.99
C GLN A 43 0.26 0.12 11.65
N LEU A 44 -0.64 0.91 11.07
CA LEU A 44 -2.01 1.07 11.57
C LEU A 44 -2.82 -0.22 11.46
N ALA A 45 -2.71 -0.91 10.31
CA ALA A 45 -3.44 -2.15 10.07
C ALA A 45 -3.02 -3.25 11.04
N TYR A 46 -1.71 -3.46 11.21
CA TYR A 46 -1.21 -4.49 12.12
C TYR A 46 -1.43 -4.16 13.59
N ALA A 47 -1.41 -2.88 13.95
CA ALA A 47 -1.78 -2.46 15.30
C ALA A 47 -3.24 -2.83 15.60
N ASP A 48 -4.15 -2.61 14.65
CA ASP A 48 -5.55 -2.99 14.79
C ASP A 48 -5.71 -4.52 14.82
N LEU A 49 -5.04 -5.23 13.92
CA LEU A 49 -5.11 -6.69 13.83
C LEU A 49 -4.63 -7.38 15.11
N TYR A 50 -3.55 -6.90 15.69
CA TYR A 50 -2.94 -7.51 16.89
C TYR A 50 -3.33 -6.80 18.18
N LYS A 51 -4.28 -5.86 18.15
CA LYS A 51 -4.76 -5.12 19.31
C LYS A 51 -3.63 -4.41 20.07
N ARG A 52 -2.73 -3.78 19.30
CA ARG A 52 -1.63 -3.00 19.86
C ARG A 52 -1.98 -1.52 19.86
N ASP A 53 -1.51 -0.80 20.87
CA ASP A 53 -1.61 0.65 20.89
C ASP A 53 -0.62 1.25 19.90
N VAL A 54 -1.05 2.29 19.18
CA VAL A 54 -0.18 3.03 18.27
C VAL A 54 0.45 4.18 19.08
N ASP A 55 1.76 4.08 19.31
CA ASP A 55 2.50 5.03 20.15
C ASP A 55 3.32 6.02 19.31
N TYR A 56 2.74 6.49 18.19
CA TYR A 56 3.37 7.54 17.41
C TYR A 56 2.30 8.51 16.94
N GLN A 57 2.72 9.76 16.76
CA GLN A 57 1.83 10.79 16.25
C GLN A 57 2.08 11.01 14.77
N VAL A 58 1.01 10.98 13.98
CA VAL A 58 1.09 11.30 12.57
C VAL A 58 1.05 12.82 12.45
N THR A 59 2.12 13.41 11.93
CA THR A 59 2.18 14.85 11.71
C THR A 59 1.64 15.21 10.34
N GLU A 60 1.09 16.41 10.21
CA GLU A 60 0.65 16.92 8.92
C GLU A 60 1.79 16.99 7.91
N GLY A 61 3.01 17.33 8.36
CA GLY A 61 4.18 17.37 7.50
C GLY A 61 4.50 16.02 6.87
N TYR A 62 4.30 14.94 7.61
CA TYR A 62 4.48 13.59 7.06
C TYR A 62 3.47 13.30 5.95
N ILE A 63 2.21 13.65 6.15
CA ILE A 63 1.16 13.49 5.14
C ILE A 63 1.47 14.34 3.90
N GLU A 64 1.89 15.58 4.11
CA GLU A 64 2.23 16.51 3.03
C GLU A 64 3.36 15.99 2.14
N ASN A 65 4.32 15.29 2.71
CA ASN A 65 5.49 14.79 1.99
C ASN A 65 5.33 13.36 1.42
N THR A 66 4.18 12.74 1.61
CA THR A 66 3.99 11.32 1.30
C THR A 66 2.82 11.09 0.37
N LEU A 67 3.00 10.20 -0.59
CA LEU A 67 1.92 9.61 -1.36
C LEU A 67 1.66 8.20 -0.80
N PHE A 68 0.43 7.96 -0.36
CA PHE A 68 0.01 6.67 0.19
C PHE A 68 -0.66 5.85 -0.89
N VAL A 69 -0.13 4.67 -1.17
CA VAL A 69 -0.65 3.77 -2.19
C VAL A 69 -1.05 2.46 -1.52
N LEU A 70 -2.35 2.18 -1.49
CA LEU A 70 -2.86 0.91 -1.00
C LEU A 70 -3.02 -0.04 -2.18
N LEU A 71 -2.38 -1.19 -2.10
CA LEU A 71 -2.49 -2.25 -3.10
C LEU A 71 -3.40 -3.35 -2.55
N THR A 72 -4.39 -3.71 -3.36
CA THR A 72 -5.28 -4.83 -3.08
C THR A 72 -5.07 -5.94 -4.11
N VAL A 73 -5.56 -7.12 -3.81
CA VAL A 73 -5.47 -8.28 -4.67
C VAL A 73 -6.73 -9.12 -4.46
N ASP A 74 -7.28 -9.70 -5.54
CA ASP A 74 -8.44 -10.58 -5.43
C ASP A 74 -8.03 -11.87 -4.71
N GLU A 75 -8.97 -12.48 -3.99
CA GLU A 75 -8.70 -13.66 -3.16
C GLU A 75 -8.12 -14.82 -3.97
N ASP A 76 -8.67 -15.08 -5.16
CA ASP A 76 -8.19 -16.18 -6.02
C ASP A 76 -6.73 -15.98 -6.40
N ASP A 77 -6.36 -14.78 -6.80
CA ASP A 77 -4.97 -14.45 -7.16
C ASP A 77 -4.05 -14.49 -5.93
N TRP A 78 -4.54 -14.04 -4.79
CA TRP A 78 -3.80 -14.12 -3.54
C TRP A 78 -3.47 -15.57 -3.19
N ASN A 79 -4.44 -16.49 -3.32
CA ASN A 79 -4.23 -17.91 -3.08
C ASN A 79 -3.18 -18.49 -4.03
N VAL A 80 -3.23 -18.13 -5.32
CA VAL A 80 -2.25 -18.58 -6.32
C VAL A 80 -0.85 -18.06 -5.95
N ARG A 81 -0.72 -16.81 -5.60
CA ARG A 81 0.56 -16.19 -5.22
C ARG A 81 1.15 -16.83 -3.97
N CYS A 82 0.33 -17.15 -2.98
CA CYS A 82 0.77 -17.86 -1.77
C CYS A 82 1.35 -19.23 -2.10
N LYS A 83 0.73 -19.95 -3.03
CA LYS A 83 1.21 -21.27 -3.48
C LYS A 83 2.55 -21.16 -4.22
N LEU A 84 2.67 -20.17 -5.12
CA LEU A 84 3.87 -19.99 -5.93
C LEU A 84 5.10 -19.59 -5.11
N THR A 85 4.91 -18.94 -3.98
CA THR A 85 6.01 -18.44 -3.14
C THR A 85 6.37 -19.39 -2.00
N GLY A 86 5.75 -20.57 -1.94
CA GLY A 86 6.01 -21.56 -0.89
C GLY A 86 5.39 -21.26 0.45
N GLU A 87 4.69 -20.15 0.60
CA GLU A 87 3.98 -19.85 1.85
C GLU A 87 2.85 -20.83 2.13
N HIS A 88 2.35 -21.45 1.08
CA HIS A 88 1.39 -22.52 1.20
C HIS A 88 1.95 -23.68 2.03
N GLU A 89 3.24 -23.94 1.99
CA GLU A 89 3.87 -24.98 2.81
C GLU A 89 3.83 -24.67 4.29
N LYS A 90 4.01 -23.39 4.65
CA LYS A 90 3.89 -22.95 6.04
C LYS A 90 2.46 -23.07 6.56
N ASN A 91 1.49 -23.06 5.66
CA ASN A 91 0.08 -23.07 5.98
C ASN A 91 -0.64 -24.32 5.43
N LYS A 92 0.10 -25.37 5.12
CA LYS A 92 -0.49 -26.58 4.48
C LYS A 92 -1.52 -27.31 5.33
N SER A 93 -1.58 -27.04 6.64
CA SER A 93 -2.64 -27.54 7.51
C SER A 93 -3.86 -26.62 7.53
N ARG A 94 -3.78 -25.47 6.87
CA ARG A 94 -4.87 -24.50 6.85
C ARG A 94 -5.90 -24.91 5.80
N SER A 95 -7.16 -24.96 6.21
CA SER A 95 -8.27 -25.22 5.29
C SER A 95 -8.53 -24.01 4.39
N ASP A 96 -9.26 -24.21 3.30
CA ASP A 96 -9.68 -23.12 2.42
C ASP A 96 -10.48 -22.07 3.18
N MET A 97 -11.31 -22.50 4.12
CA MET A 97 -12.09 -21.58 4.96
C MET A 97 -11.19 -20.74 5.86
N GLU A 98 -10.15 -21.33 6.45
CA GLU A 98 -9.19 -20.61 7.28
C GLU A 98 -8.40 -19.62 6.45
N ALA A 99 -7.99 -19.99 5.24
CA ALA A 99 -7.30 -19.10 4.30
C ALA A 99 -8.19 -17.91 3.93
N ALA A 100 -9.47 -18.14 3.67
CA ALA A 100 -10.44 -17.08 3.38
C ALA A 100 -10.58 -16.10 4.55
N VAL A 101 -10.60 -16.59 5.78
CA VAL A 101 -10.67 -15.74 6.98
C VAL A 101 -9.42 -14.89 7.10
N VAL A 102 -8.23 -15.44 6.85
CA VAL A 102 -6.97 -14.68 6.88
C VAL A 102 -7.00 -13.59 5.83
N TYR A 103 -7.39 -13.90 4.60
CA TYR A 103 -7.50 -12.91 3.52
C TYR A 103 -8.45 -11.78 3.89
N ASP A 104 -9.67 -12.12 4.32
CA ASP A 104 -10.71 -11.15 4.63
C ASP A 104 -10.31 -10.25 5.81
N THR A 105 -9.78 -10.84 6.88
CA THR A 105 -9.39 -10.11 8.08
C THR A 105 -8.26 -9.12 7.78
N ASN A 106 -7.23 -9.57 7.06
CA ASN A 106 -6.10 -8.69 6.72
C ASN A 106 -6.53 -7.60 5.74
N SER A 107 -7.33 -7.94 4.73
CA SER A 107 -7.83 -6.95 3.77
C SER A 107 -8.68 -5.88 4.47
N GLU A 108 -9.51 -6.28 5.42
CA GLU A 108 -10.36 -5.37 6.17
C GLU A 108 -9.55 -4.35 6.98
N VAL A 109 -8.51 -4.78 7.71
CA VAL A 109 -7.72 -3.86 8.52
C VAL A 109 -6.94 -2.86 7.66
N PHE A 110 -6.46 -3.26 6.48
CA PHE A 110 -5.80 -2.34 5.55
C PHE A 110 -6.78 -1.33 4.97
N ASN A 111 -7.96 -1.77 4.53
CA ASN A 111 -9.00 -0.88 4.02
C ASN A 111 -9.45 0.11 5.09
N LYS A 112 -9.62 -0.35 6.31
CA LYS A 112 -10.00 0.50 7.44
C LYS A 112 -8.93 1.55 7.75
N ALA A 113 -7.66 1.15 7.77
CA ALA A 113 -6.55 2.07 8.00
C ALA A 113 -6.50 3.15 6.92
N TYR A 114 -6.61 2.75 5.66
CA TYR A 114 -6.64 3.66 4.53
C TYR A 114 -7.79 4.67 4.62
N ASN A 115 -9.00 4.17 4.84
CA ASN A 115 -10.19 5.02 4.89
C ASN A 115 -10.16 5.96 6.10
N THR A 116 -9.69 5.49 7.25
CA THR A 116 -9.58 6.31 8.45
C THR A 116 -8.59 7.46 8.23
N LEU A 117 -7.44 7.18 7.65
CA LEU A 117 -6.42 8.19 7.39
C LEU A 117 -6.89 9.17 6.31
N LEU A 118 -7.48 8.66 5.22
CA LEU A 118 -8.03 9.48 4.15
C LEU A 118 -9.12 10.42 4.68
N ASP A 119 -10.06 9.92 5.48
CA ASP A 119 -11.14 10.73 6.01
C ASP A 119 -10.61 11.87 6.90
N LYS A 120 -9.57 11.59 7.68
CA LYS A 120 -8.95 12.60 8.54
C LYS A 120 -8.30 13.73 7.76
N TYR A 121 -7.71 13.43 6.60
CA TYR A 121 -6.93 14.39 5.82
C TYR A 121 -7.56 14.73 4.46
N ARG A 122 -8.79 14.32 4.21
CA ARG A 122 -9.48 14.47 2.92
C ARG A 122 -9.53 15.92 2.43
N ASP A 123 -9.83 16.85 3.30
CA ASP A 123 -10.05 18.24 2.92
C ASP A 123 -8.84 18.87 2.23
N LYS A 124 -7.65 18.47 2.62
CA LYS A 124 -6.41 19.10 2.16
C LYS A 124 -5.51 18.18 1.35
N TYR A 125 -5.59 16.87 1.61
CA TYR A 125 -4.63 15.90 1.07
C TYR A 125 -5.28 14.71 0.38
N GLU A 126 -6.49 14.84 -0.14
CA GLU A 126 -7.18 13.73 -0.82
C GLU A 126 -6.33 13.13 -1.94
N ASP A 127 -5.63 13.97 -2.70
CA ASP A 127 -4.79 13.54 -3.82
C ASP A 127 -3.51 12.81 -3.39
N HIS A 128 -3.21 12.78 -2.11
CA HIS A 128 -2.09 12.01 -1.55
C HIS A 128 -2.43 10.54 -1.28
N PHE A 129 -3.63 10.09 -1.66
CA PHE A 129 -4.12 8.74 -1.40
C PHE A 129 -4.57 8.09 -2.70
N MET A 130 -4.03 6.91 -3.00
CA MET A 130 -4.39 6.11 -4.17
C MET A 130 -4.58 4.66 -3.76
N THR A 131 -5.46 3.95 -4.46
CA THR A 131 -5.63 2.51 -4.27
C THR A 131 -5.72 1.82 -5.63
N PHE A 132 -5.10 0.66 -5.74
CA PHE A 132 -5.08 -0.14 -6.97
C PHE A 132 -5.28 -1.60 -6.65
N ASN A 133 -5.98 -2.29 -7.54
CA ASN A 133 -6.14 -3.75 -7.48
C ASN A 133 -5.14 -4.41 -8.43
N THR A 134 -4.15 -5.12 -7.87
CA THR A 134 -3.10 -5.77 -8.66
C THR A 134 -3.57 -7.01 -9.42
N SER A 135 -4.80 -7.47 -9.18
CA SER A 135 -5.44 -8.50 -9.99
C SER A 135 -5.98 -7.93 -11.31
N LYS A 136 -6.22 -6.63 -11.39
CA LYS A 136 -6.84 -5.96 -12.53
C LYS A 136 -5.91 -5.05 -13.31
N GLN A 137 -4.83 -4.59 -12.67
CA GLN A 137 -3.87 -3.69 -13.28
C GLN A 137 -2.47 -4.27 -13.19
N THR A 138 -1.67 -4.08 -14.23
CA THR A 138 -0.27 -4.51 -14.24
C THR A 138 0.59 -3.57 -13.40
N PRO A 139 1.77 -4.03 -12.93
CA PRO A 139 2.70 -3.14 -12.24
C PRO A 139 3.05 -1.89 -13.04
N TYR A 140 3.23 -2.03 -14.35
CA TYR A 140 3.53 -0.89 -15.22
C TYR A 140 2.38 0.13 -15.24
N GLN A 141 1.14 -0.32 -15.35
CA GLN A 141 -0.03 0.56 -15.32
C GLN A 141 -0.14 1.32 -14.00
N ILE A 142 0.11 0.62 -12.89
CA ILE A 142 0.04 1.21 -11.57
C ILE A 142 1.14 2.25 -11.38
N ILE A 143 2.39 1.90 -11.71
CA ILE A 143 3.51 2.82 -11.50
C ILE A 143 3.43 4.06 -12.39
N THR A 144 2.91 3.92 -13.60
CA THR A 144 2.68 5.05 -14.50
C THR A 144 1.71 6.06 -13.87
N GLN A 145 0.64 5.57 -13.25
CA GLN A 145 -0.33 6.43 -12.58
C GLN A 145 0.24 7.04 -11.30
N VAL A 146 1.04 6.29 -10.55
CA VAL A 146 1.70 6.77 -9.34
C VAL A 146 2.67 7.92 -9.67
N VAL A 147 3.53 7.73 -10.67
CA VAL A 147 4.49 8.76 -11.10
C VAL A 147 3.77 9.99 -11.62
N SER A 148 2.71 9.81 -12.41
CA SER A 148 1.90 10.92 -12.91
C SER A 148 1.29 11.74 -11.76
N ARG A 149 0.78 11.08 -10.73
CA ARG A 149 0.25 11.75 -9.53
C ARG A 149 1.34 12.52 -8.79
N LEU A 150 2.52 11.92 -8.62
CA LEU A 150 3.65 12.58 -7.98
C LEU A 150 4.08 13.83 -8.74
N GLU A 151 4.13 13.77 -10.05
CA GLU A 151 4.46 14.93 -10.87
C GLU A 151 3.40 16.02 -10.73
N GLU A 152 2.13 15.65 -10.72
CA GLU A 152 1.03 16.60 -10.53
C GLU A 152 1.09 17.27 -9.16
N LEU A 153 1.34 16.50 -8.09
CA LEU A 153 1.44 17.02 -6.73
C LEU A 153 2.65 17.94 -6.53
N ASN A 154 3.70 17.74 -7.30
CA ASN A 154 4.93 18.55 -7.21
C ASN A 154 5.01 19.66 -8.23
N LYS A 155 3.96 19.86 -8.99
CA LYS A 155 3.92 20.90 -10.02
C LYS A 155 3.93 22.28 -9.37
N ASP A 156 4.87 23.10 -9.78
CA ASP A 156 4.92 24.51 -9.36
C ASP A 156 3.80 25.29 -10.04
N GLU A 157 3.11 26.08 -9.28
CA GLU A 157 2.08 26.98 -9.81
C GLU A 157 2.71 28.30 -10.31
#